data_feb64aaaaa27b389067cf2dd4da97a09
#
_entry.id   feb64aaaaa27b389067cf2dd4da97a09
#
_cell.length_a   1.000
_cell.length_b   1.000
_cell.length_c   1.000
_cell.angle_alpha   90.00
_cell.angle_beta   90.00
_cell.angle_gamma   90.00
#
_symmetry.space_group_name_H-M   'P 1'
#
loop_
_entity.id
_entity.type
_entity.pdbx_description
1 polymer ?
#
loop_
_entity_poly.entity_id
_entity_poly.type
_entity_poly.pdbx_seq_one_letter_code
_entity_poly.pdbx_strand_id
1 'polypeptide(L)'
;LFQQYGVKGCSVAAFEGEEIVYTHSYGIARGNQPADENTKYRIASISKAVTAALAMHLVDQDKLSLGDELASIHPALQNPAYPDDPATLQMLLTHTSGIIDGAGYNRAISRGIFPSLDVVMQSNNFSGSRPGERYSYSNFGLGLVCAAIEQATGVPFRDYAKSELFDPLGLDINMELADSGAHKFRSG
;
A
#
# COMPACT_ATOMS: atom_id res chain seq x y z
N LEU A 1 -15.99 24.35 -9.96
CA LEU A 1 -15.69 23.52 -8.79
C LEU A 1 -14.18 23.26 -8.72
N PHE A 2 -13.52 22.69 -9.75
CA PHE A 2 -12.10 22.33 -9.74
C PHE A 2 -11.18 23.53 -9.51
N GLN A 3 -11.42 24.64 -10.19
CA GLN A 3 -10.65 25.88 -10.00
C GLN A 3 -10.78 26.45 -8.59
N GLN A 4 -11.98 26.35 -7.99
CA GLN A 4 -12.25 26.83 -6.63
C GLN A 4 -11.41 26.10 -5.57
N TYR A 5 -11.10 24.81 -5.80
CA TYR A 5 -10.32 23.99 -4.87
C TYR A 5 -8.85 23.79 -5.31
N GLY A 6 -8.40 24.52 -6.32
CA GLY A 6 -7.02 24.45 -6.78
C GLY A 6 -6.63 23.11 -7.43
N VAL A 7 -7.61 22.30 -7.86
CA VAL A 7 -7.37 21.05 -8.57
C VAL A 7 -6.86 21.34 -9.96
N LYS A 8 -5.65 20.96 -10.26
CA LYS A 8 -5.00 21.24 -11.56
C LYS A 8 -5.52 20.36 -12.67
N GLY A 9 -5.75 19.09 -12.41
CA GLY A 9 -6.30 18.14 -13.37
C GLY A 9 -6.92 16.93 -12.67
N CYS A 10 -7.90 16.33 -13.31
CA CYS A 10 -8.54 15.10 -12.85
C CYS A 10 -9.12 14.33 -14.02
N SER A 11 -9.32 13.03 -13.83
CA SER A 11 -10.10 12.18 -14.73
C SER A 11 -11.21 11.50 -13.95
N VAL A 12 -12.35 11.34 -14.59
CA VAL A 12 -13.55 10.71 -14.02
C VAL A 12 -13.98 9.59 -14.96
N ALA A 13 -14.33 8.46 -14.40
CA ALA A 13 -15.01 7.37 -15.09
C ALA A 13 -16.24 6.95 -14.29
N ALA A 14 -17.35 6.70 -14.97
CA ALA A 14 -18.52 6.10 -14.37
C ALA A 14 -18.83 4.77 -15.08
N PHE A 15 -19.30 3.80 -14.31
CA PHE A 15 -19.58 2.45 -14.77
C PHE A 15 -21.04 2.09 -14.47
N GLU A 16 -21.64 1.32 -15.37
CA GLU A 16 -22.89 0.61 -15.14
C GLU A 16 -22.64 -0.88 -15.42
N GLY A 17 -22.57 -1.68 -14.35
CA GLY A 17 -22.05 -3.04 -14.45
C GLY A 17 -20.58 -3.05 -14.89
N GLU A 18 -20.28 -3.71 -16.00
CA GLU A 18 -18.92 -3.80 -16.58
C GLU A 18 -18.68 -2.75 -17.69
N GLU A 19 -19.69 -1.96 -18.02
CA GLU A 19 -19.60 -0.96 -19.09
C GLU A 19 -19.18 0.41 -18.54
N ILE A 20 -18.27 1.08 -19.26
CA ILE A 20 -17.93 2.47 -19.00
C ILE A 20 -19.00 3.34 -19.70
N VAL A 21 -19.87 3.96 -18.92
CA VAL A 21 -20.95 4.81 -19.44
C VAL A 21 -20.54 6.29 -19.56
N TYR A 22 -19.46 6.70 -18.91
CA TYR A 22 -18.93 8.05 -18.98
C TYR A 22 -17.45 8.10 -18.64
N THR A 23 -16.67 8.81 -19.45
CA THR A 23 -15.31 9.22 -19.10
C THR A 23 -15.09 10.68 -19.45
N HIS A 24 -14.35 11.39 -18.63
CA HIS A 24 -13.92 12.73 -18.95
C HIS A 24 -12.67 13.11 -18.16
N SER A 25 -11.77 13.87 -18.82
CA SER A 25 -10.57 14.41 -18.19
C SER A 25 -10.60 15.93 -18.22
N TYR A 26 -10.18 16.58 -17.14
CA TYR A 26 -10.21 18.02 -16.95
C TYR A 26 -8.86 18.57 -16.57
N GLY A 27 -8.57 19.78 -17.02
CA GLY A 27 -7.42 20.56 -16.58
C GLY A 27 -6.10 20.07 -17.14
N ILE A 28 -5.03 20.16 -16.36
CA ILE A 28 -3.66 19.97 -16.79
C ILE A 28 -3.04 18.79 -16.05
N ALA A 29 -2.47 17.84 -16.81
CA ALA A 29 -1.76 16.70 -16.27
C ALA A 29 -0.34 17.10 -15.81
N ARG A 30 0.43 17.76 -16.70
CA ARG A 30 1.82 18.10 -16.44
C ARG A 30 2.25 19.34 -17.24
N GLY A 31 2.89 20.29 -16.58
CA GLY A 31 3.31 21.53 -17.26
C GLY A 31 2.10 22.21 -17.93
N ASN A 32 2.09 22.26 -19.26
CA ASN A 32 0.98 22.77 -20.06
C ASN A 32 0.21 21.67 -20.81
N GLN A 33 0.50 20.39 -20.54
CA GLN A 33 -0.20 19.28 -21.18
C GLN A 33 -1.57 19.10 -20.55
N PRO A 34 -2.66 19.09 -21.32
CA PRO A 34 -4.00 18.79 -20.79
C PRO A 34 -4.04 17.37 -20.22
N ALA A 35 -4.89 17.16 -19.21
CA ALA A 35 -5.21 15.83 -18.76
C ALA A 35 -6.07 15.13 -19.83
N ASP A 36 -5.79 13.86 -20.06
CA ASP A 36 -6.46 12.99 -21.03
C ASP A 36 -6.74 11.60 -20.41
N GLU A 37 -7.28 10.70 -21.21
CA GLU A 37 -7.60 9.33 -20.81
C GLU A 37 -6.35 8.49 -20.46
N ASN A 38 -5.19 8.86 -20.97
CA ASN A 38 -3.91 8.18 -20.70
C ASN A 38 -3.11 8.81 -19.54
N THR A 39 -3.67 9.83 -18.91
CA THR A 39 -3.00 10.52 -17.80
C THR A 39 -2.88 9.61 -16.57
N LYS A 40 -1.65 9.35 -16.13
CA LYS A 40 -1.38 8.53 -14.96
C LYS A 40 -1.40 9.37 -13.68
N TYR A 41 -2.14 8.89 -12.70
CA TYR A 41 -2.29 9.53 -11.39
C TYR A 41 -1.68 8.67 -10.29
N ARG A 42 -1.18 9.32 -9.25
CA ARG A 42 -0.83 8.61 -8.01
C ARG A 42 -2.10 8.23 -7.28
N ILE A 43 -2.30 6.93 -7.09
CA ILE A 43 -3.51 6.41 -6.43
C ILE A 43 -3.38 6.32 -4.90
N ALA A 44 -2.22 6.71 -4.35
CA ALA A 44 -1.97 6.74 -2.91
C ALA A 44 -2.49 5.48 -2.19
N SER A 45 -3.35 5.64 -1.18
CA SER A 45 -3.84 4.52 -0.36
C SER A 45 -4.78 3.55 -1.09
N ILE A 46 -5.23 3.83 -2.30
CA ILE A 46 -5.91 2.85 -3.15
C ILE A 46 -4.98 1.65 -3.44
N SER A 47 -3.66 1.86 -3.44
CA SER A 47 -2.65 0.79 -3.54
C SER A 47 -2.81 -0.31 -2.48
N LYS A 48 -3.42 0.00 -1.32
CA LYS A 48 -3.67 -0.98 -0.27
C LYS A 48 -4.68 -2.05 -0.69
N ALA A 49 -5.63 -1.70 -1.55
CA ALA A 49 -6.57 -2.67 -2.13
C ALA A 49 -5.84 -3.67 -3.03
N VAL A 50 -4.84 -3.20 -3.80
CA VAL A 50 -3.97 -4.08 -4.61
C VAL A 50 -3.18 -5.04 -3.71
N THR A 51 -2.55 -4.52 -2.65
CA THR A 51 -1.81 -5.34 -1.69
C THR A 51 -2.72 -6.39 -1.04
N ALA A 52 -3.92 -6.00 -0.63
CA ALA A 52 -4.88 -6.91 -0.01
C ALA A 52 -5.35 -8.00 -1.00
N ALA A 53 -5.65 -7.63 -2.25
CA ALA A 53 -6.05 -8.60 -3.28
C ALA A 53 -4.95 -9.65 -3.53
N LEU A 54 -3.68 -9.22 -3.62
CA LEU A 54 -2.55 -10.13 -3.80
C LEU A 54 -2.30 -11.04 -2.59
N ALA A 55 -2.48 -10.51 -1.37
CA ALA A 55 -2.40 -11.33 -0.17
C ALA A 55 -3.52 -12.38 -0.15
N MET A 56 -4.77 -11.99 -0.47
CA MET A 56 -5.89 -12.92 -0.55
C MET A 56 -5.73 -13.95 -1.66
N HIS A 57 -5.13 -13.58 -2.79
CA HIS A 57 -4.78 -14.53 -3.84
C HIS A 57 -3.82 -15.62 -3.35
N LEU A 58 -2.85 -15.27 -2.50
CA LEU A 58 -1.95 -16.25 -1.88
C LEU A 58 -2.65 -17.08 -0.78
N VAL A 59 -3.63 -16.51 -0.10
CA VAL A 59 -4.48 -17.25 0.85
C VAL A 59 -5.31 -18.30 0.13
N ASP A 60 -5.89 -17.96 -1.02
CA ASP A 60 -6.65 -18.91 -1.86
C ASP A 60 -5.76 -20.05 -2.41
N GLN A 61 -4.45 -19.83 -2.50
CA GLN A 61 -3.45 -20.83 -2.91
C GLN A 61 -2.83 -21.60 -1.73
N ASP A 62 -3.30 -21.43 -0.51
CA ASP A 62 -2.73 -21.99 0.72
C ASP A 62 -1.23 -21.64 0.95
N LYS A 63 -0.76 -20.53 0.35
CA LYS A 63 0.62 -20.03 0.53
C LYS A 63 0.77 -19.03 1.67
N LEU A 64 -0.32 -18.40 2.05
CA LEU A 64 -0.46 -17.55 3.23
C LEU A 64 -1.73 -17.94 3.97
N SER A 65 -1.76 -17.62 5.26
CA SER A 65 -2.96 -17.72 6.08
C SER A 65 -3.24 -16.36 6.75
N LEU A 66 -4.51 -16.00 6.84
CA LEU A 66 -4.91 -14.82 7.60
C LEU A 66 -4.50 -14.90 9.08
N GLY A 67 -4.34 -16.13 9.61
CA GLY A 67 -3.88 -16.42 10.96
C GLY A 67 -2.36 -16.44 11.12
N ASP A 68 -1.58 -16.28 10.04
CA ASP A 68 -0.12 -16.27 10.15
C ASP A 68 0.34 -15.18 11.10
N GLU A 69 1.14 -15.57 12.09
CA GLU A 69 1.70 -14.66 13.09
C GLU A 69 2.79 -13.80 12.47
N LEU A 70 2.77 -12.50 12.74
CA LEU A 70 3.76 -11.58 12.18
C LEU A 70 5.19 -11.88 12.64
N ALA A 71 5.35 -12.49 13.80
CA ALA A 71 6.65 -12.93 14.30
C ALA A 71 7.33 -13.96 13.37
N SER A 72 6.56 -14.70 12.56
CA SER A 72 7.10 -15.60 11.54
C SER A 72 7.71 -14.86 10.35
N ILE A 73 7.23 -13.64 10.07
CA ILE A 73 7.81 -12.76 9.05
C ILE A 73 9.10 -12.14 9.59
N HIS A 74 9.04 -11.60 10.80
CA HIS A 74 10.19 -11.02 11.46
C HIS A 74 9.99 -10.97 12.99
N PRO A 75 10.95 -11.48 13.81
CA PRO A 75 10.77 -11.53 15.27
C PRO A 75 10.48 -10.18 15.93
N ALA A 76 11.01 -9.07 15.38
CA ALA A 76 10.77 -7.74 15.89
C ALA A 76 9.31 -7.26 15.72
N LEU A 77 8.46 -8.01 15.01
CA LEU A 77 7.03 -7.72 14.85
C LEU A 77 6.18 -8.24 16.02
N GLN A 78 6.78 -8.98 16.95
CA GLN A 78 6.13 -9.31 18.21
C GLN A 78 6.04 -8.08 19.10
N ASN A 79 4.83 -7.73 19.54
CA ASN A 79 4.63 -6.61 20.46
C ASN A 79 5.18 -6.97 21.86
N PRO A 80 6.20 -6.29 22.36
CA PRO A 80 6.81 -6.64 23.64
C PRO A 80 5.89 -6.39 24.85
N ALA A 81 4.85 -5.56 24.71
CA ALA A 81 3.86 -5.33 25.75
C ALA A 81 2.80 -6.46 25.83
N TYR A 82 2.70 -7.28 24.81
CA TYR A 82 1.71 -8.36 24.66
C TYR A 82 2.39 -9.60 24.08
N PRO A 83 3.33 -10.24 24.82
CA PRO A 83 4.13 -11.34 24.29
C PRO A 83 3.29 -12.61 24.01
N ASP A 84 2.17 -12.76 24.71
CA ASP A 84 1.26 -13.92 24.58
C ASP A 84 0.13 -13.68 23.55
N ASP A 85 0.06 -12.51 22.96
CA ASP A 85 -0.98 -12.12 22.00
C ASP A 85 -0.34 -11.76 20.64
N PRO A 86 -0.07 -12.74 19.79
CA PRO A 86 0.57 -12.48 18.51
C PRO A 86 -0.35 -11.68 17.58
N ALA A 87 0.21 -10.69 16.91
CA ALA A 87 -0.48 -10.03 15.82
C ALA A 87 -0.41 -10.89 14.55
N THR A 88 -1.49 -10.89 13.75
CA THR A 88 -1.65 -11.73 12.57
C THR A 88 -1.71 -10.94 11.27
N LEU A 89 -1.58 -11.64 10.13
CA LEU A 89 -1.75 -11.06 8.80
C LEU A 89 -3.13 -10.39 8.64
N GLN A 90 -4.19 -11.01 9.15
CA GLN A 90 -5.53 -10.42 9.16
C GLN A 90 -5.55 -9.07 9.88
N MET A 91 -4.86 -8.97 11.01
CA MET A 91 -4.82 -7.74 11.79
C MET A 91 -4.03 -6.61 11.09
N LEU A 92 -3.05 -6.94 10.25
CA LEU A 92 -2.41 -5.94 9.37
C LEU A 92 -3.40 -5.41 8.33
N LEU A 93 -4.09 -6.32 7.64
CA LEU A 93 -5.06 -5.99 6.58
C LEU A 93 -6.24 -5.16 7.11
N THR A 94 -6.62 -5.37 8.36
CA THR A 94 -7.73 -4.64 9.01
C THR A 94 -7.29 -3.47 9.88
N HIS A 95 -5.99 -3.16 9.91
CA HIS A 95 -5.42 -2.10 10.74
C HIS A 95 -5.69 -2.26 12.26
N THR A 96 -5.70 -3.49 12.73
CA THR A 96 -5.93 -3.83 14.16
C THR A 96 -4.73 -4.49 14.82
N SER A 97 -3.60 -4.63 14.12
CA SER A 97 -2.40 -5.32 14.64
C SER A 97 -1.71 -4.63 15.81
N GLY A 98 -2.05 -3.38 16.10
CA GLY A 98 -1.30 -2.55 17.06
C GLY A 98 0.00 -1.96 16.48
N ILE A 99 0.37 -2.28 15.24
CA ILE A 99 1.52 -1.68 14.55
C ILE A 99 1.12 -0.33 13.99
N ILE A 100 1.93 0.69 14.26
CA ILE A 100 1.71 2.08 13.85
C ILE A 100 2.86 2.63 13.02
N ASP A 101 2.61 3.75 12.33
CA ASP A 101 3.62 4.51 11.61
C ASP A 101 4.54 5.24 12.61
N GLY A 102 5.51 4.52 13.18
CA GLY A 102 6.44 5.05 14.18
C GLY A 102 7.49 5.99 13.59
N ALA A 103 8.32 6.57 14.48
CA ALA A 103 9.31 7.55 14.09
C ALA A 103 10.37 6.99 13.10
N GLY A 104 10.72 5.72 13.21
CA GLY A 104 11.65 5.05 12.29
C GLY A 104 11.09 5.02 10.87
N TYR A 105 9.85 4.54 10.72
CA TYR A 105 9.14 4.50 9.45
C TYR A 105 8.98 5.91 8.85
N ASN A 106 8.47 6.87 9.62
CA ASN A 106 8.25 8.24 9.13
C ASN A 106 9.56 8.90 8.67
N ARG A 107 10.67 8.66 9.37
CA ARG A 107 11.99 9.15 8.98
C ARG A 107 12.47 8.51 7.67
N ALA A 108 12.27 7.22 7.50
CA ALA A 108 12.62 6.50 6.27
C ALA A 108 11.85 7.08 5.08
N ILE A 109 10.53 7.20 5.19
CA ILE A 109 9.66 7.73 4.13
C ILE A 109 10.03 9.18 3.78
N SER A 110 10.25 10.04 4.76
CA SER A 110 10.61 11.45 4.52
C SER A 110 11.93 11.62 3.78
N ARG A 111 12.85 10.68 3.95
CA ARG A 111 14.15 10.67 3.28
C ARG A 111 14.16 9.89 1.96
N GLY A 112 13.08 9.19 1.64
CA GLY A 112 13.03 8.29 0.48
C GLY A 112 14.00 7.10 0.62
N ILE A 113 14.27 6.67 1.85
CA ILE A 113 15.14 5.54 2.16
C ILE A 113 14.26 4.38 2.59
N PHE A 114 14.59 3.18 2.13
CA PHE A 114 13.90 1.94 2.52
C PHE A 114 14.89 1.04 3.28
N PRO A 115 15.11 1.30 4.57
CA PRO A 115 16.00 0.49 5.39
C PRO A 115 15.38 -0.89 5.66
N SER A 116 16.21 -1.83 6.13
CA SER A 116 15.73 -3.13 6.59
C SER A 116 14.72 -2.99 7.73
N LEU A 117 13.90 -4.04 7.94
CA LEU A 117 12.92 -4.07 9.03
C LEU A 117 13.57 -3.82 10.40
N ASP A 118 14.78 -4.36 10.66
CA ASP A 118 15.50 -4.14 11.92
C ASP A 118 15.75 -2.66 12.23
N VAL A 119 15.98 -1.85 11.19
CA VAL A 119 16.23 -0.41 11.35
C VAL A 119 14.93 0.37 11.54
N VAL A 120 13.84 -0.08 10.93
CA VAL A 120 12.54 0.58 11.04
C VAL A 120 11.80 0.16 12.30
N MET A 121 11.87 -1.13 12.64
CA MET A 121 11.20 -1.70 13.82
C MET A 121 11.91 -1.29 15.10
N GLN A 122 11.25 -0.43 15.83
CA GLN A 122 11.66 0.03 17.16
C GLN A 122 10.44 -0.04 18.08
N SER A 123 10.64 0.05 19.38
CA SER A 123 9.57 -0.02 20.38
C SER A 123 8.42 0.99 20.14
N ASN A 124 8.70 2.10 19.47
CA ASN A 124 7.69 3.11 19.13
C ASN A 124 6.86 2.82 17.88
N ASN A 125 7.02 1.64 17.27
CA ASN A 125 6.18 1.18 16.18
C ASN A 125 4.94 0.41 16.68
N PHE A 126 4.75 0.30 17.99
CA PHE A 126 3.57 -0.33 18.59
C PHE A 126 2.69 0.71 19.29
N SER A 127 1.38 0.57 19.11
CA SER A 127 0.40 1.26 19.94
C SER A 127 0.36 0.63 21.34
N GLY A 128 -0.17 1.35 22.31
CA GLY A 128 -0.39 0.78 23.65
C GLY A 128 -1.57 -0.21 23.72
N SER A 129 -2.19 -0.56 22.60
CA SER A 129 -3.34 -1.48 22.54
C SER A 129 -2.91 -2.90 22.25
N ARG A 130 -3.65 -3.87 22.80
CA ARG A 130 -3.51 -5.28 22.46
C ARG A 130 -3.80 -5.51 20.97
N PRO A 131 -3.08 -6.40 20.29
CA PRO A 131 -3.42 -6.83 18.93
C PRO A 131 -4.89 -7.28 18.83
N GLY A 132 -5.59 -6.84 17.79
CA GLY A 132 -7.01 -7.11 17.58
C GLY A 132 -8.00 -6.18 18.29
N GLU A 133 -7.55 -5.40 19.29
CA GLU A 133 -8.45 -4.63 20.16
C GLU A 133 -8.93 -3.31 19.51
N ARG A 134 -8.06 -2.61 18.79
CA ARG A 134 -8.36 -1.26 18.29
C ARG A 134 -7.93 -1.07 16.85
N TYR A 135 -8.78 -0.38 16.10
CA TYR A 135 -8.41 0.12 14.77
C TYR A 135 -7.39 1.26 14.92
N SER A 136 -6.26 1.12 14.22
CA SER A 136 -5.25 2.17 14.08
C SER A 136 -4.64 2.10 12.67
N TYR A 137 -5.05 3.01 11.80
CA TYR A 137 -4.57 3.04 10.43
C TYR A 137 -3.04 3.13 10.39
N SER A 138 -2.39 2.22 9.64
CA SER A 138 -0.94 2.19 9.49
C SER A 138 -0.54 1.91 8.04
N ASN A 139 0.26 2.81 7.48
CA ASN A 139 0.89 2.59 6.18
C ASN A 139 1.99 1.55 6.30
N PHE A 140 2.75 1.60 7.40
CA PHE A 140 3.78 0.63 7.69
C PHE A 140 3.21 -0.78 7.82
N GLY A 141 2.06 -0.92 8.51
CA GLY A 141 1.37 -2.20 8.63
C GLY A 141 1.07 -2.85 7.27
N LEU A 142 0.57 -2.07 6.30
CA LEU A 142 0.34 -2.58 4.94
C LEU A 142 1.64 -2.84 4.16
N GLY A 143 2.72 -2.12 4.46
CA GLY A 143 4.05 -2.44 3.94
C GLY A 143 4.55 -3.80 4.40
N LEU A 144 4.20 -4.22 5.63
CA LEU A 144 4.54 -5.55 6.15
C LEU A 144 3.76 -6.67 5.44
N VAL A 145 2.55 -6.41 4.96
CA VAL A 145 1.84 -7.36 4.09
C VAL A 145 2.61 -7.60 2.79
N CYS A 146 3.22 -6.57 2.21
CA CYS A 146 4.10 -6.74 1.04
C CYS A 146 5.30 -7.65 1.38
N ALA A 147 5.91 -7.47 2.57
CA ALA A 147 7.02 -8.32 3.02
C ALA A 147 6.56 -9.79 3.22
N ALA A 148 5.35 -10.03 3.74
CA ALA A 148 4.79 -11.37 3.84
C ALA A 148 4.61 -12.02 2.46
N ILE A 149 4.12 -11.27 1.48
CA ILE A 149 3.99 -11.73 0.09
C ILE A 149 5.36 -12.09 -0.50
N GLU A 150 6.36 -11.22 -0.33
CA GLU A 150 7.73 -11.49 -0.80
C GLU A 150 8.33 -12.74 -0.16
N GLN A 151 8.11 -12.93 1.14
CA GLN A 151 8.58 -14.12 1.84
C GLN A 151 7.89 -15.41 1.35
N ALA A 152 6.58 -15.37 1.13
CA ALA A 152 5.81 -16.52 0.67
C ALA A 152 6.11 -16.91 -0.78
N THR A 153 6.49 -15.94 -1.62
CA THR A 153 6.70 -16.14 -3.06
C THR A 153 8.16 -16.24 -3.47
N GLY A 154 9.06 -15.65 -2.68
CA GLY A 154 10.47 -15.46 -3.06
C GLY A 154 10.66 -14.40 -4.17
N VAL A 155 9.62 -13.64 -4.52
CA VAL A 155 9.62 -12.65 -5.61
C VAL A 155 9.40 -11.26 -5.02
N PRO A 156 10.14 -10.22 -5.47
CA PRO A 156 9.87 -8.85 -5.06
C PRO A 156 8.40 -8.45 -5.30
N PHE A 157 7.78 -7.77 -4.34
CA PHE A 157 6.34 -7.45 -4.39
C PHE A 157 5.93 -6.76 -5.69
N ARG A 158 6.75 -5.84 -6.19
CA ARG A 158 6.50 -5.14 -7.45
C ARG A 158 6.37 -6.11 -8.63
N ASP A 159 7.30 -7.06 -8.72
CA ASP A 159 7.36 -8.01 -9.84
C ASP A 159 6.21 -9.02 -9.72
N TYR A 160 5.88 -9.45 -8.50
CA TYR A 160 4.74 -10.30 -8.21
C TYR A 160 3.41 -9.59 -8.56
N ALA A 161 3.23 -8.34 -8.15
CA ALA A 161 2.03 -7.57 -8.47
C ALA A 161 1.86 -7.39 -10.00
N LYS A 162 2.98 -7.20 -10.71
CA LYS A 162 2.97 -7.09 -12.16
C LYS A 162 2.52 -8.39 -12.83
N SER A 163 3.15 -9.52 -12.48
CA SER A 163 2.86 -10.82 -13.13
C SER A 163 1.49 -11.39 -12.78
N GLU A 164 1.05 -11.23 -11.52
CA GLU A 164 -0.16 -11.91 -11.03
C GLU A 164 -1.43 -11.06 -11.12
N LEU A 165 -1.30 -9.74 -11.24
CA LEU A 165 -2.46 -8.86 -11.26
C LEU A 165 -2.46 -7.90 -12.46
N PHE A 166 -1.38 -7.13 -12.66
CA PHE A 166 -1.43 -6.04 -13.64
C PHE A 166 -1.41 -6.55 -15.07
N ASP A 167 -0.48 -7.42 -15.43
CA ASP A 167 -0.37 -7.97 -16.77
C ASP A 167 -1.60 -8.81 -17.17
N PRO A 168 -2.11 -9.74 -16.32
CA PRO A 168 -3.32 -10.51 -16.64
C PRO A 168 -4.57 -9.66 -16.85
N LEU A 169 -4.68 -8.53 -16.16
CA LEU A 169 -5.80 -7.59 -16.28
C LEU A 169 -5.57 -6.49 -17.33
N GLY A 170 -4.41 -6.49 -18.01
CA GLY A 170 -4.06 -5.45 -18.98
C GLY A 170 -3.89 -4.06 -18.36
N LEU A 171 -3.53 -3.97 -17.08
CA LEU A 171 -3.41 -2.71 -16.37
C LEU A 171 -2.01 -2.11 -16.54
N ASP A 172 -1.94 -0.91 -17.11
CA ASP A 172 -0.70 -0.12 -17.20
C ASP A 172 -0.44 0.63 -15.87
N ILE A 173 -0.09 -0.12 -14.84
CA ILE A 173 0.24 0.40 -13.51
C ILE A 173 1.74 0.28 -13.27
N ASN A 174 2.32 1.37 -12.73
CA ASN A 174 3.71 1.39 -12.32
C ASN A 174 3.80 1.69 -10.81
N MET A 175 4.57 0.90 -10.09
CA MET A 175 4.80 1.08 -8.66
C MET A 175 5.98 2.01 -8.36
N GLU A 176 6.79 2.35 -9.35
CA GLU A 176 7.94 3.24 -9.19
C GLU A 176 7.68 4.62 -9.82
N LEU A 177 7.89 5.67 -9.03
CA LEU A 177 7.70 7.05 -9.49
C LEU A 177 8.64 7.44 -10.64
N ALA A 178 9.83 6.84 -10.71
CA ALA A 178 10.82 7.13 -11.75
C ALA A 178 10.34 6.67 -13.13
N ASP A 179 9.69 5.52 -13.20
CA ASP A 179 9.25 4.88 -14.44
C ASP A 179 7.86 5.34 -14.89
N SER A 180 7.08 5.90 -13.99
CA SER A 180 5.71 6.35 -14.28
C SER A 180 5.62 7.67 -15.04
N GLY A 181 6.75 8.36 -15.25
CA GLY A 181 6.74 9.74 -15.74
C GLY A 181 6.05 10.72 -14.79
N ALA A 182 5.53 10.25 -13.67
CA ALA A 182 4.90 11.07 -12.65
C ALA A 182 5.96 11.88 -11.89
N HIS A 183 5.83 13.19 -11.92
CA HIS A 183 6.74 14.06 -11.17
C HIS A 183 6.57 13.90 -9.68
N LYS A 184 7.70 13.83 -8.96
CA LYS A 184 7.75 14.11 -7.53
C LYS A 184 7.20 15.51 -7.30
N PHE A 185 5.96 15.62 -6.83
CA PHE A 185 5.52 16.83 -6.16
C PHE A 185 6.26 16.87 -4.82
N ARG A 186 7.33 17.67 -4.75
CA ARG A 186 7.76 18.22 -3.47
C ARG A 186 6.70 19.25 -3.11
N SER A 187 5.92 18.97 -2.07
CA SER A 187 5.28 20.05 -1.32
C SER A 187 6.39 20.97 -0.83
N GLY A 188 6.43 22.19 -1.35
CA GLY A 188 7.19 23.27 -0.75
C GLY A 188 6.59 23.65 0.59
#